data_15b499c30027d60f8671dbdfb65f7ca3
#
_entry.id   15b499c30027d60f8671dbdfb65f7ca3
#
_cell.length_a   1.000
_cell.length_b   1.000
_cell.length_c   1.000
_cell.angle_alpha   90.00
_cell.angle_beta   90.00
_cell.angle_gamma   90.00
#
_symmetry.space_group_name_H-M   'P 1'
#
loop_
_entity.id
_entity.type
_entity.pdbx_description
1 polymer ?
#
loop_
_entity_poly.entity_id
_entity_poly.type
_entity_poly.pdbx_seq_one_letter_code
_entity_poly.pdbx_strand_id
1 'polypeptide(L)'
;MNTILIVDDDDGLRTSFHKLLTEEGFAVKSAASGESALAMVKEDDLPDLVILDLRLPGISGIEAFRAIHRIEPKLPVIIMTAFGTTETAIEATKLGAFDYILKPFDIPEMLALIRQAVEAGRFMRSTVTVDGAPEVDAKEAIIGRSKQMQDVYKAIGRVSTSDATVLVRGESGTGKELVARAIYQHSLRSDKPFLVINCVAIPDNLLESELFGYEKGAFTGAT
;
A
#
# COMPACT_ATOMS: atom_id res chain seq x y z
N MET A 1 -14.97 4.21 4.37
CA MET A 1 -15.24 3.44 3.12
C MET A 1 -14.22 3.90 2.11
N ASN A 2 -13.50 2.98 1.43
CA ASN A 2 -12.44 3.38 0.50
C ASN A 2 -13.06 3.88 -0.81
N THR A 3 -12.54 4.98 -1.35
CA THR A 3 -13.04 5.63 -2.57
C THR A 3 -12.13 5.30 -3.76
N ILE A 4 -12.70 4.79 -4.84
CA ILE A 4 -12.01 4.49 -6.09
C ILE A 4 -12.45 5.46 -7.17
N LEU A 5 -11.50 6.12 -7.83
CA LEU A 5 -11.76 6.95 -9.01
C LEU A 5 -11.49 6.13 -10.28
N ILE A 6 -12.51 6.00 -11.11
CA ILE A 6 -12.41 5.33 -12.42
C ILE A 6 -12.32 6.40 -13.50
N VAL A 7 -11.32 6.31 -14.35
CA VAL A 7 -11.08 7.25 -15.45
C VAL A 7 -11.03 6.49 -16.76
N ASP A 8 -12.08 6.60 -17.55
CA ASP A 8 -12.25 5.93 -18.83
C ASP A 8 -13.24 6.74 -19.68
N ASP A 9 -13.12 6.79 -20.98
CA ASP A 9 -14.06 7.51 -21.86
C ASP A 9 -15.30 6.67 -22.19
N ASP A 10 -15.23 5.34 -22.04
CA ASP A 10 -16.37 4.43 -22.23
C ASP A 10 -17.36 4.48 -21.06
N ASP A 11 -18.55 5.05 -21.30
CA ASP A 11 -19.62 5.20 -20.32
C ASP A 11 -20.18 3.84 -19.84
N GLY A 12 -20.26 2.86 -20.73
CA GLY A 12 -20.72 1.51 -20.39
C GLY A 12 -19.75 0.81 -19.45
N LEU A 13 -18.45 0.98 -19.68
CA LEU A 13 -17.42 0.43 -18.82
C LEU A 13 -17.42 1.11 -17.45
N ARG A 14 -17.49 2.46 -17.39
CA ARG A 14 -17.61 3.20 -16.12
C ARG A 14 -18.83 2.76 -15.31
N THR A 15 -19.98 2.60 -15.96
CA THR A 15 -21.22 2.13 -15.32
C THR A 15 -21.07 0.71 -14.76
N SER A 16 -20.46 -0.19 -15.52
CA SER A 16 -20.21 -1.56 -15.09
C SER A 16 -19.27 -1.64 -13.89
N PHE A 17 -18.18 -0.87 -13.93
CA PHE A 17 -17.25 -0.75 -12.79
C PHE A 17 -17.93 -0.16 -11.57
N HIS A 18 -18.73 0.89 -11.74
CA HIS A 18 -19.46 1.51 -10.65
C HIS A 18 -20.34 0.50 -9.92
N LYS A 19 -21.11 -0.28 -10.66
CA LYS A 19 -21.96 -1.32 -10.08
C LYS A 19 -21.13 -2.38 -9.36
N LEU A 20 -20.15 -2.96 -10.04
CA LEU A 20 -19.30 -4.03 -9.50
C LEU A 20 -18.58 -3.58 -8.22
N LEU A 21 -17.91 -2.44 -8.23
CA LEU A 21 -17.12 -1.98 -7.09
C LEU A 21 -18.01 -1.52 -5.92
N THR A 22 -19.21 -1.00 -6.20
CA THR A 22 -20.19 -0.69 -5.13
C THR A 22 -20.68 -1.97 -4.45
N GLU A 23 -20.95 -3.04 -5.21
CA GLU A 23 -21.30 -4.36 -4.67
C GLU A 23 -20.16 -4.95 -3.80
N GLU A 24 -18.90 -4.65 -4.14
CA GLU A 24 -17.70 -5.04 -3.38
C GLU A 24 -17.39 -4.13 -2.18
N GLY A 25 -18.24 -3.13 -1.90
CA GLY A 25 -18.15 -2.27 -0.71
C GLY A 25 -17.24 -1.05 -0.86
N PHE A 26 -16.93 -0.62 -2.08
CA PHE A 26 -16.17 0.61 -2.35
C PHE A 26 -17.10 1.79 -2.64
N ALA A 27 -16.68 3.02 -2.30
CA ALA A 27 -17.25 4.22 -2.86
C ALA A 27 -16.60 4.47 -4.25
N VAL A 28 -17.40 4.86 -5.23
CA VAL A 28 -16.91 5.01 -6.60
C VAL A 28 -17.17 6.42 -7.12
N LYS A 29 -16.10 7.07 -7.58
CA LYS A 29 -16.15 8.29 -8.39
C LYS A 29 -15.79 7.93 -9.83
N SER A 30 -16.26 8.66 -10.81
CA SER A 30 -15.93 8.42 -12.22
C SER A 30 -15.66 9.71 -12.98
N ALA A 31 -14.70 9.65 -13.91
CA ALA A 31 -14.32 10.73 -14.80
C ALA A 31 -14.22 10.21 -16.24
N ALA A 32 -14.67 11.01 -17.21
CA ALA A 32 -14.65 10.65 -18.61
C ALA A 32 -13.40 11.18 -19.35
N SER A 33 -12.53 11.93 -18.68
CA SER A 33 -11.30 12.49 -19.24
C SER A 33 -10.23 12.67 -18.19
N GLY A 34 -8.98 12.84 -18.61
CA GLY A 34 -7.85 13.12 -17.74
C GLY A 34 -8.00 14.45 -16.99
N GLU A 35 -8.56 15.47 -17.63
CA GLU A 35 -8.80 16.80 -17.04
C GLU A 35 -9.80 16.72 -15.90
N SER A 36 -10.92 15.99 -16.09
CA SER A 36 -11.92 15.79 -15.04
C SER A 36 -11.37 14.97 -13.87
N ALA A 37 -10.55 13.98 -14.14
CA ALA A 37 -9.87 13.21 -13.10
C ALA A 37 -8.91 14.09 -12.28
N LEU A 38 -8.14 14.97 -12.94
CA LEU A 38 -7.23 15.91 -12.26
C LEU A 38 -7.97 16.90 -11.38
N ALA A 39 -9.16 17.36 -11.79
CA ALA A 39 -9.99 18.22 -10.96
C ALA A 39 -10.41 17.50 -9.66
N MET A 40 -10.87 16.24 -9.78
CA MET A 40 -11.28 15.43 -8.63
C MET A 40 -10.14 15.09 -7.68
N VAL A 41 -8.91 14.92 -8.17
CA VAL A 41 -7.73 14.64 -7.32
C VAL A 41 -7.23 15.90 -6.58
N LYS A 42 -7.60 17.09 -7.05
CA LYS A 42 -7.26 18.37 -6.37
C LYS A 42 -8.25 18.77 -5.26
N GLU A 43 -9.39 18.13 -5.19
CA GLU A 43 -10.37 18.36 -4.14
C GLU A 43 -9.90 17.80 -2.78
N ASP A 44 -10.48 18.27 -1.69
CA ASP A 44 -10.12 17.85 -0.33
C ASP A 44 -10.44 16.36 -0.04
N ASP A 45 -11.31 15.74 -0.85
CA ASP A 45 -11.70 14.33 -0.74
C ASP A 45 -10.97 13.45 -1.77
N LEU A 46 -9.68 13.21 -1.53
CA LEU A 46 -8.81 12.39 -2.37
C LEU A 46 -9.30 10.93 -2.46
N PRO A 47 -9.29 10.31 -3.64
CA PRO A 47 -9.56 8.88 -3.77
C PRO A 47 -8.44 8.04 -3.11
N ASP A 48 -8.78 6.81 -2.75
CA ASP A 48 -7.81 5.83 -2.23
C ASP A 48 -7.05 5.09 -3.32
N LEU A 49 -7.63 5.05 -4.52
CA LEU A 49 -7.08 4.43 -5.71
C LEU A 49 -7.62 5.12 -6.95
N VAL A 50 -6.80 5.24 -7.98
CA VAL A 50 -7.23 5.63 -9.33
C VAL A 50 -7.05 4.44 -10.28
N ILE A 51 -8.08 4.11 -11.06
CA ILE A 51 -8.03 3.19 -12.20
C ILE A 51 -8.12 4.05 -13.46
N LEU A 52 -7.09 4.06 -14.28
CA LEU A 52 -6.88 5.04 -15.33
C LEU A 52 -6.67 4.37 -16.69
N ASP A 53 -7.55 4.64 -17.65
CA ASP A 53 -7.29 4.24 -19.05
C ASP A 53 -6.18 5.10 -19.66
N LEU A 54 -5.36 4.48 -20.48
CA LEU A 54 -4.33 5.18 -21.27
C LEU A 54 -4.91 5.96 -22.44
N ARG A 55 -6.03 5.50 -23.00
CA ARG A 55 -6.70 6.18 -24.11
C ARG A 55 -7.83 7.03 -23.60
N LEU A 56 -7.54 8.31 -23.46
CA LEU A 56 -8.51 9.31 -23.04
C LEU A 56 -8.59 10.42 -24.07
N PRO A 57 -9.75 11.05 -24.26
CA PRO A 57 -9.86 12.28 -25.02
C PRO A 57 -9.16 13.42 -24.27
N GLY A 58 -8.58 14.37 -25.01
CA GLY A 58 -7.82 15.48 -24.45
C GLY A 58 -6.41 15.08 -24.07
N ILE A 59 -6.04 15.20 -22.80
CA ILE A 59 -4.75 14.71 -22.32
C ILE A 59 -4.71 13.18 -22.28
N SER A 60 -3.60 12.61 -22.70
CA SER A 60 -3.39 11.16 -22.67
C SER A 60 -3.39 10.62 -21.23
N GLY A 61 -3.74 9.34 -21.06
CA GLY A 61 -3.70 8.70 -19.73
C GLY A 61 -2.31 8.76 -19.09
N ILE A 62 -1.23 8.71 -19.85
CA ILE A 62 0.15 8.89 -19.34
C ILE A 62 0.38 10.31 -18.82
N GLU A 63 -0.11 11.33 -19.52
CA GLU A 63 -0.01 12.73 -19.06
C GLU A 63 -0.85 12.97 -17.82
N ALA A 64 -2.07 12.42 -17.80
CA ALA A 64 -2.95 12.44 -16.63
C ALA A 64 -2.28 11.74 -15.43
N PHE A 65 -1.70 10.55 -15.63
CA PHE A 65 -0.95 9.83 -14.59
C PHE A 65 0.19 10.67 -14.04
N ARG A 66 1.03 11.24 -14.90
CA ARG A 66 2.16 12.09 -14.45
C ARG A 66 1.69 13.31 -13.65
N ALA A 67 0.55 13.89 -14.02
CA ALA A 67 -0.03 15.03 -13.31
C ALA A 67 -0.62 14.62 -11.95
N ILE A 68 -1.36 13.50 -11.89
CA ILE A 68 -1.88 12.91 -10.64
C ILE A 68 -0.71 12.60 -9.69
N HIS A 69 0.31 11.92 -10.18
CA HIS A 69 1.47 11.54 -9.38
C HIS A 69 2.29 12.73 -8.86
N ARG A 70 2.24 13.89 -9.54
CA ARG A 70 2.82 15.15 -9.03
C ARG A 70 2.00 15.76 -7.91
N ILE A 71 0.67 15.67 -7.98
CA ILE A 71 -0.25 16.22 -6.97
C ILE A 71 -0.17 15.36 -5.70
N GLU A 72 -0.36 14.03 -5.84
CA GLU A 72 -0.33 13.09 -4.73
C GLU A 72 0.53 11.87 -5.09
N PRO A 73 1.82 11.91 -4.77
CA PRO A 73 2.76 10.82 -5.11
C PRO A 73 2.49 9.49 -4.39
N LYS A 74 1.69 9.52 -3.32
CA LYS A 74 1.34 8.32 -2.53
C LYS A 74 0.02 7.69 -2.98
N LEU A 75 -0.70 8.33 -3.90
CA LEU A 75 -1.94 7.81 -4.45
C LEU A 75 -1.62 6.67 -5.42
N PRO A 76 -2.04 5.43 -5.14
CA PRO A 76 -1.84 4.33 -6.05
C PRO A 76 -2.67 4.54 -7.32
N VAL A 77 -2.07 4.25 -8.47
CA VAL A 77 -2.73 4.31 -9.77
C VAL A 77 -2.54 2.97 -10.45
N ILE A 78 -3.64 2.32 -10.82
CA ILE A 78 -3.65 1.15 -11.70
C ILE A 78 -3.96 1.65 -13.11
N ILE A 79 -3.10 1.32 -14.05
CA ILE A 79 -3.29 1.67 -15.46
C ILE A 79 -4.07 0.56 -16.16
N MET A 80 -5.10 0.95 -16.90
CA MET A 80 -5.93 0.05 -17.67
C MET A 80 -5.70 0.29 -19.19
N THR A 81 -5.50 -0.74 -19.98
CA THR A 81 -5.26 -0.57 -21.43
C THR A 81 -5.72 -1.76 -22.25
N ALA A 82 -6.29 -1.48 -23.42
CA ALA A 82 -6.63 -2.50 -24.43
C ALA A 82 -5.40 -2.93 -25.27
N PHE A 83 -4.31 -2.18 -25.23
CA PHE A 83 -3.10 -2.43 -26.00
C PHE A 83 -1.90 -2.62 -25.08
N GLY A 84 -1.75 -3.87 -24.64
CA GLY A 84 -0.56 -4.32 -23.90
C GLY A 84 0.64 -4.51 -24.82
N THR A 85 1.17 -3.41 -25.40
CA THR A 85 2.54 -3.50 -25.86
C THR A 85 3.43 -3.56 -24.64
N THR A 86 4.46 -4.39 -24.69
CA THR A 86 5.47 -4.49 -23.61
C THR A 86 6.02 -3.11 -23.24
N GLU A 87 6.06 -2.20 -24.21
CA GLU A 87 6.53 -0.82 -24.03
C GLU A 87 5.61 0.03 -23.14
N THR A 88 4.29 -0.02 -23.33
CA THR A 88 3.33 0.74 -22.53
C THR A 88 3.27 0.27 -21.07
N ALA A 89 3.33 -1.04 -20.85
CA ALA A 89 3.39 -1.62 -19.51
C ALA A 89 4.73 -1.27 -18.80
N ILE A 90 5.84 -1.32 -19.53
CA ILE A 90 7.16 -0.90 -19.03
C ILE A 90 7.17 0.59 -18.71
N GLU A 91 6.61 1.43 -19.58
CA GLU A 91 6.54 2.88 -19.34
C GLU A 91 5.70 3.21 -18.12
N ALA A 92 4.51 2.63 -17.98
CA ALA A 92 3.64 2.78 -16.83
C ALA A 92 4.35 2.40 -15.51
N THR A 93 5.04 1.26 -15.52
CA THR A 93 5.80 0.77 -14.35
C THR A 93 7.01 1.66 -14.05
N LYS A 94 7.73 2.13 -15.06
CA LYS A 94 8.87 3.07 -14.91
C LYS A 94 8.43 4.41 -14.34
N LEU A 95 7.23 4.86 -14.68
CA LEU A 95 6.65 6.11 -14.18
C LEU A 95 6.13 6.00 -12.75
N GLY A 96 6.06 4.79 -12.17
CA GLY A 96 5.65 4.57 -10.78
C GLY A 96 4.17 4.21 -10.62
N ALA A 97 3.49 3.75 -11.67
CA ALA A 97 2.16 3.15 -11.53
C ALA A 97 2.22 1.95 -10.58
N PHE A 98 1.17 1.75 -9.81
CA PHE A 98 1.09 0.63 -8.87
C PHE A 98 1.12 -0.70 -9.62
N ASP A 99 0.31 -0.81 -10.67
CA ASP A 99 0.27 -1.94 -11.57
C ASP A 99 -0.49 -1.58 -12.86
N TYR A 100 -0.65 -2.53 -13.77
CA TYR A 100 -1.44 -2.37 -14.98
C TYR A 100 -2.38 -3.56 -15.18
N ILE A 101 -3.51 -3.32 -15.85
CA ILE A 101 -4.51 -4.32 -16.24
C ILE A 101 -4.71 -4.27 -17.73
N LEU A 102 -4.68 -5.43 -18.37
CA LEU A 102 -4.98 -5.57 -19.80
C LEU A 102 -6.47 -5.80 -20.01
N LYS A 103 -7.10 -5.08 -20.92
CA LYS A 103 -8.46 -5.36 -21.40
C LYS A 103 -8.39 -6.44 -22.51
N PRO A 104 -9.24 -7.50 -22.52
CA PRO A 104 -10.22 -7.85 -21.49
C PRO A 104 -9.57 -8.44 -20.24
N PHE A 105 -10.12 -8.15 -19.06
CA PHE A 105 -9.57 -8.56 -17.77
C PHE A 105 -10.45 -9.61 -17.09
N ASP A 106 -9.83 -10.43 -16.26
CA ASP A 106 -10.51 -11.32 -15.33
C ASP A 106 -10.97 -10.53 -14.10
N ILE A 107 -12.26 -10.64 -13.75
CA ILE A 107 -12.85 -9.85 -12.65
C ILE A 107 -12.24 -10.22 -11.29
N PRO A 108 -12.11 -11.49 -10.90
CA PRO A 108 -11.45 -11.89 -9.67
C PRO A 108 -10.03 -11.36 -9.53
N GLU A 109 -9.21 -11.45 -10.59
CA GLU A 109 -7.83 -10.97 -10.60
C GLU A 109 -7.77 -9.46 -10.44
N MET A 110 -8.63 -8.74 -11.16
CA MET A 110 -8.74 -7.29 -11.07
C MET A 110 -9.16 -6.84 -9.66
N LEU A 111 -10.14 -7.48 -9.05
CA LEU A 111 -10.59 -7.16 -7.68
C LEU A 111 -9.49 -7.43 -6.64
N ALA A 112 -8.73 -8.51 -6.81
CA ALA A 112 -7.59 -8.81 -5.94
C ALA A 112 -6.52 -7.71 -6.04
N LEU A 113 -6.23 -7.24 -7.26
CA LEU A 113 -5.27 -6.17 -7.51
C LEU A 113 -5.75 -4.82 -6.93
N ILE A 114 -7.03 -4.49 -7.09
CA ILE A 114 -7.65 -3.29 -6.52
C ILE A 114 -7.50 -3.28 -4.99
N ARG A 115 -7.83 -4.38 -4.32
CA ARG A 115 -7.68 -4.51 -2.86
C ARG A 115 -6.24 -4.32 -2.41
N GLN A 116 -5.28 -4.94 -3.12
CA GLN A 116 -3.85 -4.77 -2.84
C GLN A 116 -3.40 -3.30 -3.01
N ALA A 117 -3.87 -2.62 -4.06
CA ALA A 117 -3.53 -1.22 -4.33
C ALA A 117 -4.07 -0.28 -3.25
N VAL A 118 -5.35 -0.44 -2.88
CA VAL A 118 -5.99 0.36 -1.82
C VAL A 118 -5.25 0.16 -0.49
N GLU A 119 -4.90 -1.07 -0.15
CA GLU A 119 -4.19 -1.39 1.08
C GLU A 119 -2.78 -0.79 1.08
N ALA A 120 -2.03 -0.95 -0.01
CA ALA A 120 -0.72 -0.32 -0.16
C ALA A 120 -0.78 1.21 -0.08
N GLY A 121 -1.81 1.85 -0.66
CA GLY A 121 -2.04 3.29 -0.57
C GLY A 121 -2.31 3.74 0.87
N ARG A 122 -3.06 2.96 1.65
CA ARG A 122 -3.24 3.19 3.09
C ARG A 122 -1.91 3.17 3.84
N PHE A 123 -1.04 2.18 3.55
CA PHE A 123 0.30 2.09 4.15
C PHE A 123 1.15 3.31 3.81
N MET A 124 1.15 3.75 2.55
CA MET A 124 1.95 4.89 2.12
C MET A 124 1.50 6.21 2.75
N ARG A 125 0.21 6.34 3.12
CA ARG A 125 -0.38 7.55 3.72
C ARG A 125 -0.42 7.51 5.24
N SER A 126 -0.40 6.32 5.86
CA SER A 126 -0.38 6.20 7.31
C SER A 126 0.98 6.57 7.89
N THR A 127 0.95 7.33 8.98
CA THR A 127 2.13 7.58 9.79
C THR A 127 2.32 6.40 10.73
N VAL A 128 3.49 5.78 10.71
CA VAL A 128 3.84 4.73 11.69
C VAL A 128 4.11 5.42 13.03
N THR A 129 3.18 5.33 13.98
CA THR A 129 3.36 5.88 15.33
C THR A 129 4.12 4.89 16.20
N VAL A 130 5.05 5.39 17.00
CA VAL A 130 5.80 4.63 18.01
C VAL A 130 5.10 4.86 19.34
N ASP A 131 4.36 3.85 19.85
CA ASP A 131 3.75 3.94 21.18
C ASP A 131 4.81 4.13 22.26
N GLY A 132 4.63 5.19 23.06
CA GLY A 132 5.51 5.50 24.21
C GLY A 132 6.61 6.52 23.95
N ALA A 133 6.76 7.06 22.74
CA ALA A 133 7.57 8.25 22.48
C ALA A 133 6.67 9.50 22.44
N PRO A 134 7.12 10.66 22.97
CA PRO A 134 6.42 11.92 22.78
C PRO A 134 6.26 12.17 21.28
N GLU A 135 5.17 12.83 20.87
CA GLU A 135 4.81 13.14 19.47
C GLU A 135 6.06 13.26 18.56
N VAL A 136 6.40 12.15 17.92
CA VAL A 136 7.56 12.12 17.04
C VAL A 136 7.11 12.61 15.68
N ASP A 137 7.73 13.70 15.26
CA ASP A 137 7.60 14.34 13.97
C ASP A 137 7.29 13.36 12.83
N ALA A 138 6.56 13.84 11.83
CA ALA A 138 6.25 13.17 10.56
C ALA A 138 7.44 12.57 9.78
N LYS A 139 8.61 12.46 10.42
CA LYS A 139 9.86 11.91 9.89
C LYS A 139 9.96 10.38 9.94
N GLU A 140 9.08 9.70 10.67
CA GLU A 140 9.12 8.23 10.81
C GLU A 140 8.16 7.48 9.86
N ALA A 141 7.53 8.16 8.93
CA ALA A 141 6.79 7.49 7.88
C ALA A 141 7.74 6.72 6.95
N ILE A 142 7.37 5.50 6.58
CA ILE A 142 8.08 4.79 5.51
C ILE A 142 7.91 5.60 4.23
N ILE A 143 9.00 6.23 3.76
CA ILE A 143 8.97 7.06 2.55
C ILE A 143 9.86 6.40 1.51
N GLY A 144 9.29 5.99 0.38
CA GLY A 144 10.04 5.46 -0.75
C GLY A 144 9.18 5.34 -1.99
N ARG A 145 9.74 5.77 -3.14
CA ARG A 145 9.05 5.78 -4.44
C ARG A 145 9.68 4.81 -5.44
N SER A 146 10.77 4.13 -5.05
CA SER A 146 11.42 3.18 -5.93
C SER A 146 10.53 1.95 -6.13
N LYS A 147 10.70 1.26 -7.24
CA LYS A 147 10.01 -0.01 -7.52
C LYS A 147 10.20 -1.01 -6.39
N GLN A 148 11.40 -1.07 -5.82
CA GLN A 148 11.72 -1.95 -4.70
C GLN A 148 10.88 -1.61 -3.46
N MET A 149 10.66 -0.31 -3.17
CA MET A 149 9.80 0.10 -2.05
C MET A 149 8.32 -0.21 -2.32
N GLN A 150 7.87 -0.08 -3.56
CA GLN A 150 6.51 -0.52 -3.93
C GLN A 150 6.33 -2.02 -3.71
N ASP A 151 7.33 -2.84 -4.03
CA ASP A 151 7.31 -4.28 -3.77
C ASP A 151 7.27 -4.58 -2.26
N VAL A 152 7.97 -3.78 -1.43
CA VAL A 152 7.89 -3.84 0.03
C VAL A 152 6.48 -3.52 0.52
N TYR A 153 5.84 -2.45 0.02
CA TYR A 153 4.47 -2.10 0.39
C TYR A 153 3.46 -3.19 0.01
N LYS A 154 3.60 -3.76 -1.19
CA LYS A 154 2.78 -4.91 -1.61
C LYS A 154 2.97 -6.12 -0.68
N ALA A 155 4.21 -6.38 -0.28
CA ALA A 155 4.52 -7.47 0.66
C ALA A 155 3.90 -7.21 2.04
N ILE A 156 4.01 -5.99 2.59
CA ILE A 156 3.35 -5.59 3.85
C ILE A 156 1.84 -5.87 3.76
N GLY A 157 1.17 -5.37 2.70
CA GLY A 157 -0.27 -5.59 2.52
C GLY A 157 -0.68 -7.06 2.50
N ARG A 158 0.10 -7.91 1.83
CA ARG A 158 -0.19 -9.36 1.78
C ARG A 158 -0.03 -10.06 3.13
N VAL A 159 1.01 -9.72 3.89
CA VAL A 159 1.31 -10.43 5.13
C VAL A 159 0.48 -9.95 6.31
N SER A 160 0.04 -8.68 6.29
CA SER A 160 -0.74 -8.08 7.38
C SER A 160 -2.08 -8.78 7.64
N THR A 161 -2.65 -9.42 6.63
CA THR A 161 -3.92 -10.17 6.75
C THR A 161 -3.72 -11.64 7.12
N SER A 162 -2.48 -12.08 7.34
CA SER A 162 -2.13 -13.47 7.64
C SER A 162 -1.47 -13.61 9.00
N ASP A 163 -1.48 -14.85 9.54
CA ASP A 163 -0.75 -15.22 10.77
C ASP A 163 0.66 -15.77 10.49
N ALA A 164 1.18 -15.57 9.27
CA ALA A 164 2.48 -16.08 8.88
C ALA A 164 3.62 -15.36 9.62
N THR A 165 4.66 -16.11 9.97
CA THR A 165 5.91 -15.53 10.47
C THR A 165 6.63 -14.79 9.36
N VAL A 166 6.98 -13.53 9.60
CA VAL A 166 7.63 -12.66 8.61
C VAL A 166 9.09 -12.44 8.97
N LEU A 167 9.99 -12.74 8.04
CA LEU A 167 11.42 -12.44 8.14
C LEU A 167 11.75 -11.18 7.32
N VAL A 168 12.06 -10.05 8.00
CA VAL A 168 12.49 -8.80 7.36
C VAL A 168 14.02 -8.76 7.30
N ARG A 169 14.59 -8.73 6.09
CA ARG A 169 16.05 -8.71 5.85
C ARG A 169 16.48 -7.40 5.18
N GLY A 170 17.67 -6.94 5.51
CA GLY A 170 18.27 -5.74 4.92
C GLY A 170 19.48 -5.26 5.73
N GLU A 171 20.24 -4.35 5.18
CA GLU A 171 21.41 -3.74 5.84
C GLU A 171 21.00 -2.91 7.08
N SER A 172 21.97 -2.57 7.92
CA SER A 172 21.70 -1.69 9.07
C SER A 172 21.22 -0.33 8.59
N GLY A 173 20.23 0.25 9.28
CA GLY A 173 19.67 1.57 8.94
C GLY A 173 18.67 1.61 7.79
N THR A 174 18.32 0.48 7.16
CA THR A 174 17.36 0.44 6.02
C THR A 174 15.89 0.54 6.42
N GLY A 175 15.57 0.72 7.71
CA GLY A 175 14.18 0.88 8.17
C GLY A 175 13.42 -0.43 8.41
N LYS A 176 14.10 -1.56 8.65
CA LYS A 176 13.46 -2.86 8.94
C LYS A 176 12.46 -2.79 10.09
N GLU A 177 12.76 -2.01 11.12
CA GLU A 177 11.86 -1.81 12.27
C GLU A 177 10.57 -1.09 11.86
N LEU A 178 10.67 -0.08 10.98
CA LEU A 178 9.49 0.61 10.45
C LEU A 178 8.60 -0.35 9.65
N VAL A 179 9.21 -1.25 8.86
CA VAL A 179 8.47 -2.29 8.13
C VAL A 179 7.74 -3.23 9.10
N ALA A 180 8.42 -3.69 10.16
CA ALA A 180 7.80 -4.56 11.16
C ALA A 180 6.63 -3.86 11.88
N ARG A 181 6.78 -2.59 12.27
CA ARG A 181 5.72 -1.77 12.86
C ARG A 181 4.56 -1.57 11.90
N ALA A 182 4.84 -1.30 10.62
CA ALA A 182 3.79 -1.18 9.62
C ALA A 182 3.00 -2.49 9.46
N ILE A 183 3.65 -3.65 9.42
CA ILE A 183 2.98 -4.96 9.39
C ILE A 183 2.07 -5.11 10.60
N TYR A 184 2.56 -4.82 11.82
CA TYR A 184 1.76 -4.90 13.05
C TYR A 184 0.55 -3.96 13.00
N GLN A 185 0.74 -2.68 12.70
CA GLN A 185 -0.33 -1.66 12.71
C GLN A 185 -1.47 -1.99 11.74
N HIS A 186 -1.17 -2.71 10.66
CA HIS A 186 -2.15 -3.08 9.66
C HIS A 186 -2.59 -4.55 9.75
N SER A 187 -2.09 -5.29 10.76
CA SER A 187 -2.48 -6.67 10.98
C SER A 187 -3.82 -6.79 11.70
N LEU A 188 -4.39 -8.00 11.67
CA LEU A 188 -5.57 -8.36 12.47
C LEU A 188 -5.31 -8.31 13.98
N ARG A 189 -4.06 -8.03 14.39
CA ARG A 189 -3.60 -7.94 15.79
C ARG A 189 -3.16 -6.53 16.18
N SER A 190 -3.53 -5.50 15.43
CA SER A 190 -3.17 -4.11 15.71
C SER A 190 -3.69 -3.56 17.06
N ASP A 191 -4.68 -4.24 17.64
CA ASP A 191 -5.23 -3.97 18.99
C ASP A 191 -4.51 -4.73 20.11
N LYS A 192 -3.56 -5.61 19.80
CA LYS A 192 -2.81 -6.43 20.76
C LYS A 192 -1.48 -5.76 21.13
N PRO A 193 -0.86 -6.11 22.27
CA PRO A 193 0.46 -5.61 22.61
C PRO A 193 1.51 -5.95 21.57
N PHE A 194 2.34 -4.97 21.19
CA PHE A 194 3.47 -5.14 20.29
C PHE A 194 4.77 -5.13 21.10
N LEU A 195 5.37 -6.30 21.28
CA LEU A 195 6.61 -6.46 22.04
C LEU A 195 7.81 -6.44 21.10
N VAL A 196 8.72 -5.50 21.29
CA VAL A 196 9.98 -5.40 20.54
C VAL A 196 11.12 -5.90 21.46
N ILE A 197 11.85 -6.93 20.99
CA ILE A 197 12.98 -7.51 21.71
C ILE A 197 14.25 -7.31 20.88
N ASN A 198 15.22 -6.58 21.46
CA ASN A 198 16.53 -6.42 20.85
C ASN A 198 17.48 -7.53 21.34
N CYS A 199 17.51 -8.64 20.62
CA CYS A 199 18.33 -9.79 20.99
C CYS A 199 19.83 -9.49 21.02
N VAL A 200 20.32 -8.48 20.30
CA VAL A 200 21.75 -8.10 20.31
C VAL A 200 22.14 -7.39 21.62
N ALA A 201 21.19 -6.75 22.29
CA ALA A 201 21.42 -6.08 23.56
C ALA A 201 21.33 -7.02 24.77
N ILE A 202 20.85 -8.26 24.59
CA ILE A 202 20.70 -9.25 25.67
C ILE A 202 21.93 -10.16 25.66
N PRO A 203 22.65 -10.35 26.79
CA PRO A 203 23.71 -11.33 26.90
C PRO A 203 23.23 -12.75 26.56
N ASP A 204 24.05 -13.54 25.85
CA ASP A 204 23.68 -14.87 25.38
C ASP A 204 23.16 -15.81 26.47
N ASN A 205 23.75 -15.72 27.68
CA ASN A 205 23.35 -16.51 28.85
C ASN A 205 21.99 -16.10 29.47
N LEU A 206 21.42 -14.95 29.10
CA LEU A 206 20.12 -14.48 29.58
C LEU A 206 19.06 -14.49 28.49
N LEU A 207 19.45 -14.72 27.24
CA LEU A 207 18.54 -14.60 26.09
C LEU A 207 17.33 -15.53 26.23
N GLU A 208 17.56 -16.77 26.60
CA GLU A 208 16.49 -17.77 26.75
C GLU A 208 15.51 -17.40 27.87
N SER A 209 16.02 -16.97 29.03
CA SER A 209 15.20 -16.55 30.16
C SER A 209 14.42 -15.27 29.91
N GLU A 210 14.97 -14.31 29.16
CA GLU A 210 14.29 -13.08 28.79
C GLU A 210 13.21 -13.32 27.70
N LEU A 211 13.44 -14.27 26.78
CA LEU A 211 12.47 -14.57 25.73
C LEU A 211 11.31 -15.46 26.22
N PHE A 212 11.57 -16.43 27.06
CA PHE A 212 10.59 -17.47 27.44
C PHE A 212 10.20 -17.42 28.90
N GLY A 213 10.85 -16.55 29.68
CA GLY A 213 10.67 -16.50 31.12
C GLY A 213 11.39 -17.67 31.83
N TYR A 214 11.29 -17.71 33.14
CA TYR A 214 11.84 -18.78 33.97
C TYR A 214 10.94 -19.07 35.17
N GLU A 215 11.02 -20.28 35.70
CA GLU A 215 10.37 -20.60 36.95
C GLU A 215 11.22 -20.12 38.13
N LYS A 216 10.58 -19.68 39.19
CA LYS A 216 11.25 -19.23 40.41
C LYS A 216 12.18 -20.32 40.95
N GLY A 217 13.47 -19.97 41.08
CA GLY A 217 14.51 -20.90 41.54
C GLY A 217 15.20 -21.72 40.44
N ALA A 218 14.94 -21.45 39.15
CA ALA A 218 15.58 -22.19 38.06
C ALA A 218 17.10 -21.96 37.94
N PHE A 219 17.57 -20.80 38.45
CA PHE A 219 19.01 -20.48 38.51
C PHE A 219 19.31 -19.50 39.65
N THR A 220 20.59 -19.32 40.01
CA THR A 220 21.01 -18.40 41.05
C THR A 220 20.68 -16.96 40.71
N GLY A 221 19.68 -16.38 41.38
CA GLY A 221 19.15 -15.03 41.10
C GLY A 221 17.72 -15.01 40.51
N ALA A 222 17.11 -16.14 40.25
CA ALA A 222 15.72 -16.25 39.82
C ALA A 222 14.79 -16.01 41.02
N THR A 223 14.36 -14.76 41.19
CA THR A 223 13.45 -14.33 42.31
C THR A 223 12.00 -14.23 41.85
#